data_8aff5a5508fcf8598280558c93b9e07e
#
_entry.id   8aff5a5508fcf8598280558c93b9e07e
#
_cell.length_a   1.000
_cell.length_b   1.000
_cell.length_c   1.000
_cell.angle_alpha   90.00
_cell.angle_beta   90.00
_cell.angle_gamma   90.00
#
_symmetry.space_group_name_H-M   'P 1'
#
loop_
_entity.id
_entity.type
_entity.pdbx_description
1 polymer ?
#
loop_
_entity_poly.entity_id
_entity_poly.type
_entity_poly.pdbx_seq_one_letter_code
_entity_poly.pdbx_strand_id
1 'polypeptide(L)'
;MQIRRVKVQDAEILIKLKDEGFGWSNKSDFSKKFFSNKNIFCMVAENDKGQIMGSSSLHIIEKINRKVGLIEDVVVFKKYRGKSVASSLVSQLISISKKEGCYKTILNTDYKTIPFYKKLGFTQKNLQLEIRF
;
A
#
# COMPACT_ATOMS: atom_id res chain seq x y z
N MET A 1 0.76 2.10 -17.87
CA MET A 1 1.04 2.08 -16.42
C MET A 1 1.68 0.75 -16.07
N GLN A 2 2.75 0.80 -15.31
CA GLN A 2 3.46 -0.38 -14.81
C GLN A 2 3.48 -0.35 -13.29
N ILE A 3 3.23 -1.49 -12.67
CA ILE A 3 3.36 -1.64 -11.22
C ILE A 3 4.57 -2.51 -10.95
N ARG A 4 5.50 -1.99 -10.16
CA ARG A 4 6.73 -2.67 -9.82
C ARG A 4 7.08 -2.52 -8.35
N ARG A 5 7.99 -3.34 -7.88
CA ARG A 5 8.49 -3.21 -6.51
C ARG A 5 9.31 -1.92 -6.37
N VAL A 6 9.21 -1.32 -5.20
CA VAL A 6 9.97 -0.11 -4.85
C VAL A 6 11.49 -0.41 -4.86
N LYS A 7 12.26 0.59 -5.23
CA LYS A 7 13.74 0.57 -5.17
C LYS A 7 14.21 1.66 -4.22
N VAL A 8 15.44 1.53 -3.74
CA VAL A 8 16.04 2.54 -2.85
C VAL A 8 16.03 3.93 -3.49
N GLN A 9 16.23 4.00 -4.80
CA GLN A 9 16.20 5.27 -5.56
C GLN A 9 14.84 5.96 -5.52
N ASP A 10 13.77 5.23 -5.23
CA ASP A 10 12.41 5.80 -5.16
C ASP A 10 12.14 6.50 -3.82
N ALA A 11 13.02 6.41 -2.84
CA ALA A 11 12.80 6.90 -1.48
C ALA A 11 12.40 8.37 -1.45
N GLU A 12 13.10 9.22 -2.21
CA GLU A 12 12.83 10.66 -2.23
C GLU A 12 11.44 11.00 -2.76
N ILE A 13 11.03 10.37 -3.87
CA ILE A 13 9.70 10.60 -4.44
C ILE A 13 8.60 10.02 -3.54
N LEU A 14 8.87 8.95 -2.83
CA LEU A 14 7.91 8.37 -1.88
C LEU A 14 7.71 9.29 -0.67
N ILE A 15 8.74 9.97 -0.20
CA ILE A 15 8.61 10.97 0.87
C ILE A 15 7.67 12.08 0.42
N LYS A 16 7.86 12.62 -0.79
CA LYS A 16 6.98 13.64 -1.37
C LYS A 16 5.54 13.15 -1.50
N LEU A 17 5.37 11.93 -1.96
CA LEU A 17 4.05 11.32 -2.13
C LEU A 17 3.31 11.20 -0.79
N LYS A 18 4.00 10.76 0.24
CA LYS A 18 3.42 10.62 1.58
C LYS A 18 3.14 11.96 2.24
N ASP A 19 4.00 12.94 2.01
CA ASP A 19 3.77 14.31 2.49
C ASP A 19 2.49 14.90 1.86
N GLU A 20 2.34 14.81 0.55
CA GLU A 20 1.14 15.27 -0.14
C GLU A 20 -0.11 14.51 0.32
N GLY A 21 -0.03 13.18 0.44
CA GLY A 21 -1.18 12.32 0.73
C GLY A 21 -1.60 12.30 2.19
N PHE A 22 -0.65 12.38 3.13
CA PHE A 22 -0.90 12.20 4.55
C PHE A 22 -0.45 13.39 5.42
N GLY A 23 0.18 14.40 4.85
CA GLY A 23 0.68 15.54 5.60
C GLY A 23 1.85 15.20 6.54
N TRP A 24 2.61 14.16 6.24
CA TRP A 24 3.78 13.76 7.02
C TRP A 24 4.99 14.57 6.60
N SER A 25 5.17 15.74 7.19
CA SER A 25 6.30 16.60 6.85
C SER A 25 7.63 16.03 7.37
N ASN A 26 8.57 15.78 6.45
CA ASN A 26 10.03 15.68 6.65
C ASN A 26 10.62 14.74 7.70
N LYS A 27 9.89 13.82 8.31
CA LYS A 27 10.42 13.05 9.44
C LYS A 27 10.64 11.56 9.17
N SER A 28 10.43 11.12 7.95
CA SER A 28 10.52 9.70 7.67
C SER A 28 11.77 9.39 6.86
N ASP A 29 12.83 9.09 7.56
CA ASP A 29 13.91 8.32 6.98
C ASP A 29 13.38 6.92 6.71
N PHE A 30 13.36 6.53 5.45
CA PHE A 30 13.11 5.15 5.10
C PHE A 30 14.23 4.28 5.68
N SER A 31 13.87 3.42 6.61
CA SER A 31 14.81 2.41 7.09
C SER A 31 15.27 1.53 5.93
N LYS A 32 16.57 1.32 5.79
CA LYS A 32 17.11 0.36 4.81
C LYS A 32 16.48 -1.02 4.99
N LYS A 33 16.10 -1.38 6.21
CA LYS A 33 15.43 -2.64 6.53
C LYS A 33 14.07 -2.76 5.86
N PHE A 34 13.37 -1.64 5.63
CA PHE A 34 12.08 -1.65 4.93
C PHE A 34 12.23 -2.22 3.52
N PHE A 35 13.25 -1.78 2.79
CA PHE A 35 13.48 -2.24 1.40
C PHE A 35 13.94 -3.70 1.31
N SER A 36 14.61 -4.21 2.34
CA SER A 36 15.14 -5.58 2.36
C SER A 36 14.27 -6.58 3.09
N ASN A 37 13.18 -6.12 3.74
CA ASN A 37 12.30 -7.01 4.48
C ASN A 37 11.46 -7.86 3.51
N LYS A 38 11.68 -9.18 3.55
CA LYS A 38 10.99 -10.13 2.67
C LYS A 38 9.49 -10.24 2.92
N ASN A 39 9.01 -9.77 4.09
CA ASN A 39 7.59 -9.77 4.44
C ASN A 39 6.89 -8.45 4.08
N ILE A 40 7.60 -7.52 3.44
CA ILE A 40 7.03 -6.25 2.99
C ILE A 40 7.15 -6.16 1.47
N PHE A 41 6.00 -5.97 0.82
CA PHE A 41 5.91 -5.73 -0.62
C PHE A 41 5.43 -4.30 -0.84
N CYS A 42 6.35 -3.37 -0.96
CA CYS A 42 6.01 -1.99 -1.31
C CYS A 42 6.05 -1.86 -2.84
N MET A 43 4.92 -1.48 -3.41
CA MET A 43 4.76 -1.35 -4.85
C MET A 43 4.56 0.11 -5.23
N VAL A 44 5.07 0.47 -6.39
CA VAL A 44 4.86 1.77 -7.01
C VAL A 44 4.22 1.59 -8.38
N ALA A 45 3.34 2.52 -8.73
CA ALA A 45 2.78 2.60 -10.07
C ALA A 45 3.49 3.70 -10.83
N GLU A 46 4.05 3.39 -11.99
CA GLU A 46 4.71 4.39 -12.83
C GLU A 46 4.02 4.50 -14.20
N ASN A 47 4.04 5.70 -14.75
CA ASN A 47 3.49 5.96 -16.08
C ASN A 47 4.51 5.60 -17.16
N ASP A 48 4.13 5.81 -18.43
CA ASP A 48 4.99 5.49 -19.58
C ASP A 48 6.28 6.32 -19.64
N LYS A 49 6.32 7.43 -18.88
CA LYS A 49 7.51 8.27 -18.76
C LYS A 49 8.40 7.90 -17.57
N GLY A 50 8.06 6.81 -16.86
CA GLY A 50 8.80 6.37 -15.67
C GLY A 50 8.54 7.22 -14.43
N GLN A 51 7.51 8.07 -14.43
CA GLN A 51 7.15 8.88 -13.27
C GLN A 51 6.25 8.10 -12.31
N ILE A 52 6.55 8.15 -11.02
CA ILE A 52 5.76 7.48 -10.01
C ILE A 52 4.47 8.26 -9.78
N MET A 53 3.35 7.56 -9.88
CA MET A 53 2.01 8.11 -9.71
C MET A 53 1.42 7.82 -8.33
N GLY A 54 1.80 6.71 -7.73
CA GLY A 54 1.28 6.28 -6.44
C GLY A 54 2.04 5.11 -5.88
N SER A 55 1.71 4.75 -4.65
CA SER A 55 2.36 3.65 -3.93
C SER A 55 1.39 3.01 -2.96
N SER A 56 1.66 1.77 -2.62
CA SER A 56 1.00 1.04 -1.53
C SER A 56 1.89 -0.09 -1.08
N SER A 57 1.70 -0.58 0.14
CA SER A 57 2.48 -1.69 0.67
C SER A 57 1.60 -2.80 1.21
N LEU A 58 2.10 -4.03 1.13
CA LEU A 58 1.53 -5.22 1.73
C LEU A 58 2.53 -5.74 2.76
N HIS A 59 2.05 -5.91 3.97
CA HIS A 59 2.84 -6.47 5.06
C HIS A 59 2.31 -7.87 5.35
N ILE A 60 3.18 -8.88 5.27
CA ILE A 60 2.82 -10.24 5.59
C ILE A 60 3.00 -10.44 7.09
N ILE A 61 1.91 -10.73 7.77
CA ILE A 61 1.89 -11.00 9.21
C ILE A 61 1.85 -12.51 9.41
N GLU A 62 2.93 -13.06 9.94
CA GLU A 62 3.00 -14.48 10.25
C GLU A 62 2.39 -14.73 11.62
N LYS A 63 1.46 -15.67 11.70
CA LYS A 63 0.84 -16.14 12.92
C LYS A 63 1.25 -17.60 13.15
N ILE A 64 0.87 -18.18 14.29
CA ILE A 64 1.29 -19.54 14.67
C ILE A 64 1.09 -20.56 13.53
N ASN A 65 -0.02 -20.48 12.82
CA ASN A 65 -0.38 -21.50 11.83
C ASN A 65 -0.87 -20.90 10.49
N ARG A 66 -0.75 -19.59 10.29
CA ARG A 66 -1.27 -18.95 9.10
C ARG A 66 -0.63 -17.58 8.86
N LYS A 67 -0.89 -16.99 7.69
CA LYS A 67 -0.42 -15.65 7.33
C LYS A 67 -1.60 -14.75 7.00
N VAL A 68 -1.47 -13.47 7.33
CA VAL A 68 -2.41 -12.41 6.97
C VAL A 68 -1.67 -11.35 6.16
N GLY A 69 -2.24 -10.90 5.06
CA GLY A 69 -1.72 -9.75 4.33
C GLY A 69 -2.40 -8.46 4.82
N LEU A 70 -1.62 -7.48 5.25
CA LEU A 70 -2.11 -6.16 5.65
C LEU A 70 -1.68 -5.13 4.63
N ILE A 71 -2.66 -4.50 3.97
CA ILE A 71 -2.40 -3.40 3.03
C ILE A 71 -2.33 -2.10 3.82
N GLU A 72 -1.27 -1.33 3.57
CA GLU A 72 -1.01 -0.06 4.23
C GLU A 72 -0.64 1.03 3.20
N ASP A 73 -0.90 2.26 3.59
CA ASP A 73 -0.38 3.45 2.89
C ASP A 73 -0.73 3.50 1.40
N VAL A 74 -2.00 3.27 1.07
CA VAL A 74 -2.49 3.46 -0.30
C VAL A 74 -2.53 4.96 -0.58
N VAL A 75 -1.69 5.43 -1.48
CA VAL A 75 -1.59 6.86 -1.78
C VAL A 75 -1.27 7.10 -3.25
N VAL A 76 -1.93 8.09 -3.84
CA VAL A 76 -1.76 8.51 -5.24
C VAL A 76 -1.61 10.03 -5.26
N PHE A 77 -0.63 10.55 -6.02
CA PHE A 77 -0.52 11.99 -6.23
C PHE A 77 -1.83 12.56 -6.78
N LYS A 78 -2.23 13.73 -6.30
CA LYS A 78 -3.50 14.37 -6.68
C LYS A 78 -3.67 14.44 -8.19
N LYS A 79 -2.60 14.80 -8.90
CA LYS A 79 -2.62 14.94 -10.37
C LYS A 79 -2.88 13.62 -11.12
N TYR A 80 -2.73 12.48 -10.46
CA TYR A 80 -2.95 11.18 -11.07
C TYR A 80 -4.20 10.46 -10.55
N ARG A 81 -4.99 11.10 -9.68
CA ARG A 81 -6.24 10.52 -9.17
C ARG A 81 -7.29 10.40 -10.27
N GLY A 82 -8.22 9.47 -10.08
CA GLY A 82 -9.27 9.21 -11.07
C GLY A 82 -8.81 8.43 -12.30
N LYS A 83 -7.62 7.84 -12.27
CA LYS A 83 -7.02 7.10 -13.40
C LYS A 83 -6.75 5.63 -13.06
N SER A 84 -7.49 5.07 -12.13
CA SER A 84 -7.39 3.66 -11.69
C SER A 84 -6.04 3.28 -11.08
N VAL A 85 -5.23 4.23 -10.65
CA VAL A 85 -3.90 3.94 -10.07
C VAL A 85 -4.04 3.18 -8.75
N ALA A 86 -4.89 3.68 -7.84
CA ALA A 86 -5.10 3.04 -6.54
C ALA A 86 -5.68 1.63 -6.69
N SER A 87 -6.70 1.46 -7.53
CA SER A 87 -7.32 0.14 -7.75
C SER A 87 -6.32 -0.86 -8.32
N SER A 88 -5.46 -0.42 -9.23
CA SER A 88 -4.42 -1.27 -9.82
C SER A 88 -3.38 -1.68 -8.79
N LEU A 89 -2.93 -0.75 -7.93
CA LEU A 89 -2.01 -1.05 -6.84
C LEU A 89 -2.60 -2.06 -5.87
N VAL A 90 -3.81 -1.82 -5.41
CA VAL A 90 -4.49 -2.71 -4.45
C VAL A 90 -4.73 -4.09 -5.06
N SER A 91 -5.17 -4.16 -6.31
CA SER A 91 -5.38 -5.44 -7.00
C SER A 91 -4.08 -6.25 -7.10
N GLN A 92 -2.97 -5.59 -7.37
CA GLN A 92 -1.66 -6.25 -7.41
C GLN A 92 -1.28 -6.79 -6.03
N LEU A 93 -1.52 -6.02 -4.97
CA LEU A 93 -1.23 -6.46 -3.60
C LEU A 93 -2.12 -7.65 -3.17
N ILE A 94 -3.38 -7.67 -3.59
CA ILE A 94 -4.27 -8.81 -3.35
C ILE A 94 -3.70 -10.07 -4.01
N SER A 95 -3.26 -9.96 -5.26
CA SER A 95 -2.61 -11.07 -5.98
C SER A 95 -1.37 -11.57 -5.27
N ILE A 96 -0.51 -10.67 -4.81
CA ILE A 96 0.70 -11.01 -4.06
C ILE A 96 0.33 -11.72 -2.76
N SER A 97 -0.63 -11.19 -2.02
CA SER A 97 -1.09 -11.76 -0.76
C SER A 97 -1.57 -13.21 -0.93
N LYS A 98 -2.37 -13.45 -1.96
CA LYS A 98 -2.85 -14.78 -2.30
C LYS A 98 -1.69 -15.72 -2.67
N LYS A 99 -0.77 -15.25 -3.49
CA LYS A 99 0.40 -16.01 -3.95
C LYS A 99 1.33 -16.37 -2.79
N GLU A 100 1.46 -15.47 -1.80
CA GLU A 100 2.28 -15.69 -0.60
C GLU A 100 1.60 -16.61 0.43
N GLY A 101 0.42 -17.09 0.16
CA GLY A 101 -0.28 -18.05 1.01
C GLY A 101 -1.06 -17.43 2.17
N CYS A 102 -1.37 -16.13 2.10
CA CYS A 102 -2.23 -15.52 3.11
C CYS A 102 -3.65 -16.04 3.02
N TYR A 103 -4.28 -16.33 4.16
CA TYR A 103 -5.66 -16.79 4.15
C TYR A 103 -6.67 -15.65 4.01
N LYS A 104 -6.23 -14.43 4.26
CA LYS A 104 -7.00 -13.20 4.01
C LYS A 104 -6.09 -12.01 3.83
N THR A 105 -6.63 -10.98 3.21
CA THR A 105 -6.01 -9.66 3.09
C THR A 105 -6.90 -8.66 3.80
N ILE A 106 -6.32 -7.85 4.66
CA ILE A 106 -7.05 -6.84 5.44
C ILE A 106 -6.49 -5.45 5.18
N LEU A 107 -7.29 -4.44 5.45
CA LEU A 107 -6.87 -3.04 5.48
C LEU A 107 -7.80 -2.25 6.39
N ASN A 108 -7.34 -1.09 6.80
CA ASN A 108 -8.14 -0.13 7.55
C ASN A 108 -8.43 1.07 6.67
N THR A 109 -9.65 1.57 6.73
CA THR A 109 -10.05 2.71 5.93
C THR A 109 -11.16 3.48 6.63
N ASP A 110 -11.48 4.68 6.15
CA ASP A 110 -12.61 5.44 6.65
C ASP A 110 -13.90 5.07 5.89
N TYR A 111 -15.02 5.59 6.38
CA TYR A 111 -16.32 5.30 5.77
C TYR A 111 -16.43 5.77 4.33
N LYS A 112 -15.75 6.85 3.95
CA LYS A 112 -15.83 7.43 2.60
C LYS A 112 -15.27 6.50 1.54
N THR A 113 -14.24 5.74 1.89
CA THR A 113 -13.53 4.88 0.95
C THR A 113 -13.98 3.42 0.98
N ILE A 114 -14.85 3.02 1.90
CA ILE A 114 -15.42 1.68 1.93
C ILE A 114 -16.00 1.25 0.57
N PRO A 115 -16.82 2.07 -0.12
CA PRO A 115 -17.36 1.66 -1.42
C PRO A 115 -16.28 1.34 -2.46
N PHE A 116 -15.17 2.07 -2.45
CA PHE A 116 -14.03 1.81 -3.33
C PHE A 116 -13.46 0.40 -3.08
N TYR A 117 -13.23 0.06 -1.82
CA TYR A 117 -12.66 -1.25 -1.47
C TYR A 117 -13.65 -2.40 -1.66
N LYS A 118 -14.95 -2.16 -1.45
CA LYS A 118 -15.99 -3.16 -1.75
C LYS A 118 -16.00 -3.57 -3.20
N LYS A 119 -15.77 -2.64 -4.12
CA LYS A 119 -15.67 -2.94 -5.56
C LYS A 119 -14.49 -3.85 -5.87
N LEU A 120 -13.46 -3.85 -5.03
CA LEU A 120 -12.29 -4.71 -5.16
C LEU A 120 -12.44 -6.07 -4.46
N GLY A 121 -13.60 -6.32 -3.86
CA GLY A 121 -13.92 -7.60 -3.22
C GLY A 121 -13.80 -7.61 -1.70
N PHE A 122 -13.45 -6.48 -1.08
CA PHE A 122 -13.38 -6.41 0.39
C PHE A 122 -14.77 -6.34 1.00
N THR A 123 -14.91 -6.92 2.18
CA THR A 123 -16.11 -6.83 3.02
C THR A 123 -15.74 -6.24 4.37
N GLN A 124 -16.63 -5.43 4.91
CA GLN A 124 -16.44 -4.86 6.24
C GLN A 124 -16.69 -5.96 7.30
N LYS A 125 -15.71 -6.19 8.17
CA LYS A 125 -15.79 -7.26 9.18
C LYS A 125 -15.66 -6.74 10.60
N ASN A 126 -14.50 -6.23 10.98
CA ASN A 126 -14.15 -5.93 12.36
C ASN A 126 -13.85 -4.46 12.55
N LEU A 127 -13.79 -4.03 13.80
CA LEU A 127 -13.41 -2.68 14.18
C LEU A 127 -11.96 -2.67 14.66
N GLN A 128 -11.20 -1.65 14.25
CA GLN A 128 -9.87 -1.42 14.76
C GLN A 128 -9.94 -0.60 16.04
N LEU A 129 -9.13 -0.97 17.01
CA LEU A 129 -8.88 -0.18 18.22
C LEU A 129 -7.40 0.18 18.22
N GLU A 130 -7.05 1.41 18.63
CA GLU A 130 -5.66 1.84 18.69
C GLU A 130 -5.34 2.62 19.95
N ILE A 131 -4.08 2.55 20.35
CA ILE A 131 -3.50 3.44 21.38
C ILE A 131 -2.29 4.08 20.72
N ARG A 132 -2.22 5.40 20.72
CA ARG A 132 -1.06 6.15 20.22
C ARG A 132 -0.13 6.53 21.35
N PHE A 133 1.15 6.48 21.08
CA PHE A 133 2.20 6.81 22.06
C PHE A 133 2.88 8.12 21.72
#